data_7b96468f13b8db47f91f984c33ce500b
#
_entry.id   7b96468f13b8db47f91f984c33ce500b
#
_cell.length_a   1.000
_cell.length_b   1.000
_cell.length_c   1.000
_cell.angle_alpha   90.00
_cell.angle_beta   90.00
_cell.angle_gamma   90.00
#
_symmetry.space_group_name_H-M   'P 1'
#
loop_
_entity.id
_entity.type
_entity.pdbx_description
1 polymer ?
#
loop_
_entity_poly.entity_id
_entity_poly.type
_entity_poly.pdbx_seq_one_letter_code
_entity_poly.pdbx_strand_id
1 'polypeptide(L)'
;VHEGHEVVGWVPREILERPVSLRAGVGNIHEKATTSSPQAQSFYDQGLNYLSSYVWIEAARSFHQALRLDPNFAMGYVGLCDVHVELQDVPAARAALEEAQKLADRVTEQERQRIEIRARQIEFLEDRKDVQKFIAYRKAIYDALMANPGDPGLWILRGFADEGPAVGHGQTGDVDSIAFYETALAVSPDNSAAHHYLAHSFENIGRNQEALKHSEAYLGFARSIPHAHHMRGHALRRAGRIEEAIEEFRNANELENAYYRAEHIAPQYDWHRAHNLSLLALCHQLLGQVKTAEKLLREAFSLAAHSEVSEFNRKQWPEFLLERGRTQEAFDAAQDMFKSPSSMARFAGHILAGRTLLTMN
;
A
#
# COMPACT_ATOMS: atom_id res chain seq x y z
N VAL A 1 -15.67 17.54 -0.56
CA VAL A 1 -16.28 18.20 0.63
C VAL A 1 -16.95 17.08 1.41
N HIS A 2 -16.32 16.61 2.50
CA HIS A 2 -16.91 15.60 3.37
C HIS A 2 -17.90 16.33 4.31
N GLU A 3 -19.17 16.21 4.02
CA GLU A 3 -20.22 16.78 4.85
C GLU A 3 -20.23 16.10 6.23
N GLY A 4 -19.52 16.69 7.21
CA GLY A 4 -19.70 16.37 8.63
C GLY A 4 -19.17 15.02 9.14
N HIS A 5 -18.50 14.20 8.34
CA HIS A 5 -17.90 12.93 8.78
C HIS A 5 -16.46 13.12 9.22
N GLU A 6 -16.12 12.57 10.39
CA GLU A 6 -14.73 12.45 10.82
C GLU A 6 -13.97 11.49 9.89
N VAL A 7 -12.81 11.91 9.37
CA VAL A 7 -11.98 11.11 8.47
C VAL A 7 -10.65 10.77 9.13
N VAL A 8 -10.06 9.65 8.71
CA VAL A 8 -8.67 9.28 8.98
C VAL A 8 -7.96 9.23 7.63
N GLY A 9 -7.04 10.16 7.43
CA GLY A 9 -6.48 10.41 6.11
C GLY A 9 -7.57 10.85 5.11
N TRP A 10 -7.96 9.94 4.23
CA TRP A 10 -9.03 10.19 3.23
C TRP A 10 -10.22 9.24 3.36
N VAL A 11 -10.22 8.38 4.37
CA VAL A 11 -11.27 7.38 4.59
C VAL A 11 -12.17 7.83 5.75
N PRO A 12 -13.51 7.83 5.59
CA PRO A 12 -14.41 8.07 6.71
C PRO A 12 -14.13 7.08 7.85
N ARG A 13 -13.97 7.59 9.07
CA ARG A 13 -13.69 6.80 10.29
C ARG A 13 -14.69 5.66 10.46
N GLU A 14 -15.97 5.93 10.23
CA GLU A 14 -17.03 4.94 10.32
C GLU A 14 -16.82 3.70 9.42
N ILE A 15 -16.14 3.87 8.27
CA ILE A 15 -15.79 2.75 7.38
C ILE A 15 -14.70 1.89 8.03
N LEU A 16 -13.66 2.52 8.58
CA LEU A 16 -12.54 1.84 9.23
C LEU A 16 -12.98 1.07 10.49
N GLU A 17 -14.02 1.54 11.16
CA GLU A 17 -14.55 0.94 12.38
C GLU A 17 -15.67 -0.08 12.13
N ARG A 18 -16.11 -0.32 10.89
CA ARG A 18 -17.15 -1.34 10.61
C ARG A 18 -16.68 -2.74 11.01
N PRO A 19 -17.56 -3.56 11.58
CA PRO A 19 -17.28 -4.98 11.84
C PRO A 19 -16.83 -5.70 10.58
N VAL A 20 -15.98 -6.69 10.74
CA VAL A 20 -15.47 -7.54 9.66
C VAL A 20 -15.49 -9.00 10.08
N SER A 21 -15.57 -9.92 9.13
CA SER A 21 -15.42 -11.35 9.35
C SER A 21 -14.03 -11.83 8.98
N LEU A 22 -13.61 -12.96 9.55
CA LEU A 22 -12.38 -13.62 9.10
C LEU A 22 -12.53 -14.13 7.67
N ARG A 23 -11.50 -13.96 6.87
CA ARG A 23 -11.44 -14.35 5.45
C ARG A 23 -10.23 -15.22 5.18
N ALA A 24 -10.41 -16.24 4.36
CA ALA A 24 -9.32 -17.09 3.88
C ALA A 24 -8.62 -16.49 2.65
N GLY A 25 -7.35 -16.89 2.44
CA GLY A 25 -6.59 -16.51 1.24
C GLY A 25 -6.14 -15.05 1.24
N VAL A 26 -5.94 -14.46 2.41
CA VAL A 26 -5.48 -13.06 2.56
C VAL A 26 -3.99 -12.98 2.94
N GLY A 27 -3.31 -14.11 3.09
CA GLY A 27 -1.91 -14.24 3.51
C GLY A 27 -1.75 -15.30 4.57
N ASN A 28 -0.54 -15.42 5.11
CA ASN A 28 -0.18 -16.42 6.11
C ASN A 28 0.67 -15.86 7.27
N ILE A 29 0.69 -14.55 7.45
CA ILE A 29 1.40 -13.92 8.55
C ILE A 29 0.68 -14.29 9.84
N HIS A 30 1.45 -14.80 10.80
CA HIS A 30 1.05 -15.02 12.18
C HIS A 30 2.10 -14.43 13.11
N GLU A 31 1.69 -13.51 13.95
CA GLU A 31 2.55 -12.90 14.95
C GLU A 31 1.88 -13.03 16.31
N LYS A 32 2.40 -13.97 17.11
CA LYS A 32 1.86 -14.19 18.46
C LYS A 32 1.97 -12.92 19.30
N ALA A 33 0.84 -12.51 19.86
CA ALA A 33 0.75 -11.32 20.68
C ALA A 33 0.00 -11.57 22.01
N THR A 34 0.21 -10.71 22.99
CA THR A 34 -0.38 -10.83 24.32
C THR A 34 -1.86 -10.46 24.26
N THR A 35 -2.71 -11.46 24.24
CA THR A 35 -4.17 -11.35 24.34
C THR A 35 -4.76 -12.58 25.03
N SER A 36 -5.86 -12.39 25.76
CA SER A 36 -6.63 -13.49 26.33
C SER A 36 -7.66 -14.08 25.36
N SER A 37 -7.85 -13.45 24.19
CA SER A 37 -8.84 -13.82 23.19
C SER A 37 -8.20 -14.44 21.96
N PRO A 38 -8.30 -15.77 21.74
CA PRO A 38 -7.80 -16.39 20.50
C PRO A 38 -8.44 -15.79 19.24
N GLN A 39 -9.68 -15.32 19.35
CA GLN A 39 -10.36 -14.68 18.23
C GLN A 39 -9.79 -13.28 17.95
N ALA A 40 -9.41 -12.52 18.99
CA ALA A 40 -8.69 -11.24 18.81
C ALA A 40 -7.35 -11.47 18.11
N GLN A 41 -6.59 -12.52 18.46
CA GLN A 41 -5.39 -12.92 17.77
C GLN A 41 -5.66 -13.19 16.27
N SER A 42 -6.72 -13.92 15.94
CA SER A 42 -7.05 -14.23 14.54
C SER A 42 -7.36 -12.97 13.73
N PHE A 43 -8.05 -11.99 14.30
CA PHE A 43 -8.30 -10.71 13.62
C PHE A 43 -7.04 -9.85 13.55
N TYR A 44 -6.16 -9.91 14.53
CA TYR A 44 -4.86 -9.25 14.47
C TYR A 44 -4.00 -9.81 13.32
N ASP A 45 -3.90 -11.13 13.22
CA ASP A 45 -3.19 -11.79 12.10
C ASP A 45 -3.78 -11.40 10.75
N GLN A 46 -5.11 -11.37 10.63
CA GLN A 46 -5.80 -10.88 9.43
C GLN A 46 -5.45 -9.42 9.13
N GLY A 47 -5.42 -8.57 10.15
CA GLY A 47 -5.03 -7.17 10.03
C GLY A 47 -3.61 -7.01 9.50
N LEU A 48 -2.65 -7.80 10.01
CA LEU A 48 -1.26 -7.81 9.52
C LEU A 48 -1.17 -8.26 8.05
N ASN A 49 -1.91 -9.29 7.66
CA ASN A 49 -1.95 -9.77 6.29
C ASN A 49 -2.52 -8.72 5.32
N TYR A 50 -3.59 -8.03 5.70
CA TYR A 50 -4.12 -6.93 4.91
C TYR A 50 -3.17 -5.73 4.86
N LEU A 51 -2.57 -5.36 6.00
CA LEU A 51 -1.61 -4.26 6.08
C LEU A 51 -0.41 -4.51 5.14
N SER A 52 0.19 -5.70 5.21
CA SER A 52 1.30 -6.10 4.36
C SER A 52 0.93 -6.24 2.88
N SER A 53 -0.34 -6.25 2.56
CA SER A 53 -0.90 -6.33 1.21
C SER A 53 -1.50 -5.00 0.73
N TYR A 54 -1.27 -3.91 1.48
CA TYR A 54 -1.74 -2.55 1.18
C TYR A 54 -3.27 -2.40 1.11
N VAL A 55 -4.01 -3.28 1.80
CA VAL A 55 -5.47 -3.24 1.91
C VAL A 55 -5.84 -2.58 3.25
N TRP A 56 -5.54 -1.29 3.36
CA TRP A 56 -5.55 -0.57 4.63
C TRP A 56 -6.91 -0.47 5.31
N ILE A 57 -8.00 -0.36 4.53
CA ILE A 57 -9.37 -0.33 5.08
C ILE A 57 -9.66 -1.62 5.83
N GLU A 58 -9.39 -2.78 5.23
CA GLU A 58 -9.65 -4.07 5.87
C GLU A 58 -8.66 -4.38 6.99
N ALA A 59 -7.43 -3.86 6.91
CA ALA A 59 -6.47 -3.91 8.01
C ALA A 59 -7.01 -3.17 9.24
N ALA A 60 -7.45 -1.92 9.09
CA ALA A 60 -8.06 -1.14 10.17
C ALA A 60 -9.28 -1.85 10.76
N ARG A 61 -10.21 -2.30 9.92
CA ARG A 61 -11.42 -3.03 10.35
C ARG A 61 -11.06 -4.28 11.18
N SER A 62 -10.02 -5.00 10.74
CA SER A 62 -9.55 -6.20 11.45
C SER A 62 -8.94 -5.87 12.80
N PHE A 63 -8.10 -4.83 12.90
CA PHE A 63 -7.56 -4.38 14.18
C PHE A 63 -8.64 -3.82 15.11
N HIS A 64 -9.59 -3.05 14.59
CA HIS A 64 -10.74 -2.62 15.38
C HIS A 64 -11.58 -3.80 15.88
N GLN A 65 -11.75 -4.84 15.07
CA GLN A 65 -12.47 -6.04 15.50
C GLN A 65 -11.71 -6.81 16.59
N ALA A 66 -10.38 -6.90 16.48
CA ALA A 66 -9.53 -7.46 17.55
C ALA A 66 -9.69 -6.70 18.85
N LEU A 67 -9.69 -5.37 18.80
CA LEU A 67 -9.85 -4.48 19.98
C LEU A 67 -11.26 -4.53 20.58
N ARG A 68 -12.31 -4.80 19.78
CA ARG A 68 -13.66 -5.06 20.33
C ARG A 68 -13.70 -6.34 21.16
N LEU A 69 -12.91 -7.34 20.76
CA LEU A 69 -12.83 -8.63 21.46
C LEU A 69 -11.91 -8.59 22.68
N ASP A 70 -10.87 -7.76 22.62
CA ASP A 70 -9.95 -7.51 23.73
C ASP A 70 -9.49 -6.04 23.73
N PRO A 71 -10.15 -5.16 24.48
CA PRO A 71 -9.77 -3.74 24.56
C PRO A 71 -8.37 -3.48 25.15
N ASN A 72 -7.75 -4.48 25.80
CA ASN A 72 -6.40 -4.38 26.35
C ASN A 72 -5.33 -4.97 25.41
N PHE A 73 -5.67 -5.23 24.15
CA PHE A 73 -4.76 -5.81 23.17
C PHE A 73 -3.82 -4.73 22.58
N ALA A 74 -2.66 -4.51 23.23
CA ALA A 74 -1.70 -3.46 22.85
C ALA A 74 -1.28 -3.54 21.37
N MET A 75 -1.05 -4.75 20.84
CA MET A 75 -0.63 -4.94 19.46
C MET A 75 -1.74 -4.61 18.44
N GLY A 76 -3.00 -4.67 18.83
CA GLY A 76 -4.12 -4.17 18.03
C GLY A 76 -4.03 -2.65 17.80
N TYR A 77 -3.66 -1.90 18.83
CA TYR A 77 -3.41 -0.45 18.71
C TYR A 77 -2.15 -0.14 17.91
N VAL A 78 -1.09 -0.95 18.03
CA VAL A 78 0.11 -0.84 17.18
C VAL A 78 -0.28 -1.05 15.70
N GLY A 79 -1.11 -2.05 15.40
CA GLY A 79 -1.61 -2.26 14.04
C GLY A 79 -2.43 -1.09 13.51
N LEU A 80 -3.28 -0.46 14.33
CA LEU A 80 -3.99 0.76 13.96
C LEU A 80 -3.04 1.93 13.72
N CYS A 81 -2.01 2.10 14.57
CA CYS A 81 -0.97 3.09 14.35
C CYS A 81 -0.33 2.93 12.95
N ASP A 82 0.01 1.71 12.56
CA ASP A 82 0.58 1.42 11.25
C ASP A 82 -0.37 1.77 10.11
N VAL A 83 -1.63 1.37 10.20
CA VAL A 83 -2.64 1.74 9.19
C VAL A 83 -2.78 3.26 9.08
N HIS A 84 -2.80 3.97 10.20
CA HIS A 84 -2.94 5.44 10.17
C HIS A 84 -1.70 6.13 9.57
N VAL A 85 -0.51 5.56 9.75
CA VAL A 85 0.71 6.01 9.03
C VAL A 85 0.54 5.84 7.52
N GLU A 86 0.05 4.69 7.07
CA GLU A 86 -0.20 4.42 5.65
C GLU A 86 -1.30 5.32 5.06
N LEU A 87 -2.31 5.65 5.84
CA LEU A 87 -3.34 6.63 5.48
C LEU A 87 -2.85 8.10 5.61
N GLN A 88 -1.57 8.31 5.94
CA GLN A 88 -0.94 9.63 6.09
C GLN A 88 -1.58 10.52 7.16
N ASP A 89 -2.16 9.91 8.18
CA ASP A 89 -2.74 10.60 9.33
C ASP A 89 -1.87 10.39 10.57
N VAL A 90 -0.80 11.20 10.68
CA VAL A 90 0.15 11.12 11.80
C VAL A 90 -0.53 11.42 13.15
N PRO A 91 -1.44 12.39 13.28
CA PRO A 91 -2.21 12.59 14.51
C PRO A 91 -3.01 11.35 14.94
N ALA A 92 -3.73 10.70 14.02
CA ALA A 92 -4.46 9.47 14.32
C ALA A 92 -3.52 8.31 14.70
N ALA A 93 -2.37 8.20 14.01
CA ALA A 93 -1.34 7.21 14.33
C ALA A 93 -0.77 7.43 15.75
N ARG A 94 -0.50 8.68 16.14
CA ARG A 94 -0.07 9.01 17.50
C ARG A 94 -1.11 8.64 18.55
N ALA A 95 -2.37 8.95 18.30
CA ALA A 95 -3.44 8.61 19.25
C ALA A 95 -3.53 7.09 19.49
N ALA A 96 -3.42 6.28 18.42
CA ALA A 96 -3.39 4.83 18.54
C ALA A 96 -2.14 4.34 19.29
N LEU A 97 -0.98 4.92 19.01
CA LEU A 97 0.26 4.62 19.75
C LEU A 97 0.16 4.90 21.24
N GLU A 98 -0.45 6.02 21.63
CA GLU A 98 -0.65 6.39 23.04
C GLU A 98 -1.51 5.34 23.79
N GLU A 99 -2.52 4.76 23.14
CA GLU A 99 -3.28 3.64 23.72
C GLU A 99 -2.41 2.39 23.90
N ALA A 100 -1.56 2.05 22.92
CA ALA A 100 -0.62 0.94 23.06
C ALA A 100 0.38 1.17 24.18
N GLN A 101 0.91 2.38 24.34
CA GLN A 101 1.86 2.74 25.40
C GLN A 101 1.26 2.61 26.81
N LYS A 102 -0.03 2.90 27.01
CA LYS A 102 -0.73 2.69 28.32
C LYS A 102 -0.74 1.21 28.73
N LEU A 103 -0.56 0.30 27.78
CA LEU A 103 -0.59 -1.14 28.00
C LEU A 103 0.83 -1.76 28.04
N ALA A 104 1.89 -0.97 27.85
CA ALA A 104 3.25 -1.46 27.70
C ALA A 104 3.77 -2.31 28.88
N ASP A 105 3.29 -2.05 30.09
CA ASP A 105 3.66 -2.84 31.29
C ASP A 105 2.99 -4.22 31.35
N ARG A 106 2.05 -4.50 30.44
CA ARG A 106 1.23 -5.75 30.42
C ARG A 106 1.62 -6.71 29.32
N VAL A 107 2.60 -6.37 28.52
CA VAL A 107 3.00 -7.11 27.31
C VAL A 107 4.43 -7.64 27.41
N THR A 108 4.81 -8.49 26.49
CA THR A 108 6.18 -9.04 26.41
C THR A 108 7.21 -7.97 26.06
N GLU A 109 8.49 -8.29 26.28
CA GLU A 109 9.59 -7.41 25.87
C GLU A 109 9.62 -7.16 24.36
N GLN A 110 9.34 -8.17 23.55
CA GLN A 110 9.24 -8.03 22.09
C GLN A 110 8.15 -7.04 21.68
N GLU A 111 6.99 -7.10 22.32
CA GLU A 111 5.89 -6.17 22.05
C GLU A 111 6.22 -4.75 22.53
N ARG A 112 6.91 -4.60 23.68
CA ARG A 112 7.42 -3.28 24.11
C ARG A 112 8.38 -2.67 23.09
N GLN A 113 9.28 -3.48 22.54
CA GLN A 113 10.19 -3.04 21.49
C GLN A 113 9.44 -2.59 20.22
N ARG A 114 8.37 -3.27 19.85
CA ARG A 114 7.53 -2.83 18.71
C ARG A 114 6.82 -1.51 18.98
N ILE A 115 6.29 -1.32 20.20
CA ILE A 115 5.70 -0.04 20.64
C ILE A 115 6.76 1.08 20.59
N GLU A 116 7.98 0.83 21.06
CA GLU A 116 9.09 1.80 21.00
C GLU A 116 9.50 2.12 19.56
N ILE A 117 9.59 1.14 18.68
CA ILE A 117 9.87 1.35 17.24
C ILE A 117 8.84 2.31 16.66
N ARG A 118 7.54 2.11 16.94
CA ARG A 118 6.49 3.01 16.44
C ARG A 118 6.56 4.40 17.07
N ALA A 119 6.94 4.50 18.34
CA ALA A 119 7.16 5.80 18.97
C ALA A 119 8.24 6.60 18.24
N ARG A 120 9.38 5.98 17.93
CA ARG A 120 10.47 6.63 17.17
C ARG A 120 10.07 6.93 15.73
N GLN A 121 9.28 6.06 15.09
CA GLN A 121 8.75 6.32 13.76
C GLN A 121 7.84 7.56 13.74
N ILE A 122 6.91 7.68 14.67
CA ILE A 122 6.00 8.83 14.75
C ILE A 122 6.77 10.11 15.05
N GLU A 123 7.73 10.09 15.98
CA GLU A 123 8.61 11.24 16.25
C GLU A 123 9.33 11.72 14.97
N PHE A 124 9.81 10.79 14.14
CA PHE A 124 10.41 11.13 12.85
C PHE A 124 9.39 11.66 11.85
N LEU A 125 8.20 11.06 11.76
CA LEU A 125 7.16 11.49 10.82
C LEU A 125 6.63 12.89 11.12
N GLU A 126 6.63 13.30 12.39
CA GLU A 126 6.26 14.67 12.83
C GLU A 126 7.31 15.71 12.48
N ASP A 127 8.56 15.31 12.36
CA ASP A 127 9.67 16.20 12.00
C ASP A 127 10.70 15.48 11.10
N ARG A 128 10.29 15.25 9.87
CA ARG A 128 11.10 14.52 8.86
C ARG A 128 12.43 15.21 8.49
N LYS A 129 12.65 16.44 8.95
CA LYS A 129 13.91 17.17 8.70
C LYS A 129 14.95 16.84 9.76
N ASP A 130 14.55 16.32 10.91
CA ASP A 130 15.46 15.93 11.96
C ASP A 130 16.06 14.55 11.69
N VAL A 131 17.26 14.52 11.15
CA VAL A 131 18.01 13.30 10.84
C VAL A 131 18.27 12.44 12.10
N GLN A 132 18.36 13.05 13.30
CA GLN A 132 18.59 12.32 14.53
C GLN A 132 17.35 11.46 14.91
N LYS A 133 16.16 11.95 14.63
CA LYS A 133 14.94 11.17 14.81
C LYS A 133 14.90 9.94 13.88
N PHE A 134 15.32 10.12 12.62
CA PHE A 134 15.45 8.99 11.69
C PHE A 134 16.48 7.96 12.16
N ILE A 135 17.64 8.43 12.63
CA ILE A 135 18.68 7.55 13.20
C ILE A 135 18.14 6.81 14.44
N ALA A 136 17.39 7.49 15.32
CA ALA A 136 16.79 6.87 16.51
C ALA A 136 15.77 5.79 16.12
N TYR A 137 14.93 6.04 15.10
CA TYR A 137 13.99 5.04 14.56
C TYR A 137 14.72 3.80 14.05
N ARG A 138 15.74 3.96 13.20
CA ARG A 138 16.54 2.84 12.69
C ARG A 138 17.26 2.08 13.80
N LYS A 139 17.75 2.82 14.82
CA LYS A 139 18.41 2.20 15.98
C LYS A 139 17.45 1.35 16.79
N ALA A 140 16.22 1.81 17.02
CA ALA A 140 15.22 1.02 17.72
C ALA A 140 14.92 -0.31 17.02
N ILE A 141 14.83 -0.31 15.68
CA ILE A 141 14.68 -1.54 14.90
C ILE A 141 15.93 -2.43 15.06
N TYR A 142 17.12 -1.87 14.97
CA TYR A 142 18.37 -2.62 15.12
C TYR A 142 18.47 -3.28 16.49
N ASP A 143 18.17 -2.54 17.57
CA ASP A 143 18.22 -3.07 18.94
C ASP A 143 17.23 -4.23 19.11
N ALA A 144 16.02 -4.10 18.55
CA ALA A 144 15.03 -5.17 18.58
C ALA A 144 15.47 -6.41 17.77
N LEU A 145 16.10 -6.21 16.59
CA LEU A 145 16.66 -7.30 15.78
C LEU A 145 17.79 -8.04 16.48
N MET A 146 18.68 -7.31 17.18
CA MET A 146 19.77 -7.93 17.94
C MET A 146 19.24 -8.79 19.10
N ALA A 147 18.11 -8.40 19.68
CA ALA A 147 17.44 -9.19 20.73
C ALA A 147 16.63 -10.37 20.14
N ASN A 148 16.08 -10.22 18.95
CA ASN A 148 15.14 -11.17 18.34
C ASN A 148 15.49 -11.43 16.84
N PRO A 149 16.65 -11.99 16.51
CA PRO A 149 17.08 -12.18 15.11
C PRO A 149 16.21 -13.19 14.34
N GLY A 150 15.45 -14.02 15.04
CA GLY A 150 14.47 -14.97 14.48
C GLY A 150 13.11 -14.38 14.17
N ASP A 151 12.88 -13.06 14.30
CA ASP A 151 11.62 -12.41 14.00
C ASP A 151 11.61 -11.87 12.55
N PRO A 152 10.85 -12.50 11.63
CA PRO A 152 10.84 -12.07 10.23
C PRO A 152 10.20 -10.68 10.05
N GLY A 153 9.26 -10.28 10.93
CA GLY A 153 8.63 -8.97 10.88
C GLY A 153 9.61 -7.83 11.16
N LEU A 154 10.60 -8.03 12.05
CA LEU A 154 11.63 -7.03 12.31
C LEU A 154 12.59 -6.87 11.11
N TRP A 155 12.91 -7.95 10.39
CA TRP A 155 13.69 -7.88 9.16
C TRP A 155 12.93 -7.10 8.07
N ILE A 156 11.62 -7.30 7.97
CA ILE A 156 10.76 -6.54 7.06
C ILE A 156 10.76 -5.06 7.45
N LEU A 157 10.55 -4.72 8.72
CA LEU A 157 10.60 -3.33 9.20
C LEU A 157 11.96 -2.68 8.91
N ARG A 158 13.04 -3.45 9.00
CA ARG A 158 14.37 -2.95 8.69
C ARG A 158 14.51 -2.62 7.20
N GLY A 159 14.01 -3.47 6.32
CA GLY A 159 13.96 -3.21 4.89
C GLY A 159 13.19 -1.92 4.58
N PHE A 160 12.00 -1.76 5.12
CA PHE A 160 11.21 -0.53 4.97
C PHE A 160 11.95 0.74 5.43
N ALA A 161 12.64 0.67 6.56
CA ALA A 161 13.37 1.83 7.09
C ALA A 161 14.58 2.22 6.23
N ASP A 162 15.07 1.35 5.35
CA ASP A 162 16.18 1.61 4.44
C ASP A 162 15.73 2.09 3.05
N GLU A 163 14.49 1.86 2.68
CA GLU A 163 13.95 2.30 1.37
C GLU A 163 13.79 3.82 1.21
N GLY A 164 14.05 4.59 2.23
CA GLY A 164 13.77 6.02 2.25
C GLY A 164 12.27 6.32 2.39
N PRO A 165 11.87 7.61 2.40
CA PRO A 165 10.47 7.96 2.47
C PRO A 165 9.77 7.49 1.20
N ALA A 166 8.80 6.59 1.34
CA ALA A 166 7.93 6.20 0.24
C ALA A 166 7.26 7.46 -0.32
N VAL A 167 7.49 7.72 -1.59
CA VAL A 167 6.76 8.77 -2.31
C VAL A 167 5.44 8.17 -2.74
N GLY A 168 4.41 8.42 -1.94
CA GLY A 168 3.07 7.89 -2.20
C GLY A 168 2.82 6.53 -1.55
N HIS A 169 1.68 5.96 -1.89
CA HIS A 169 1.28 4.64 -1.43
C HIS A 169 2.01 3.57 -2.23
N GLY A 170 2.59 2.68 -1.54
CA GLY A 170 3.34 1.59 -2.11
C GLY A 170 4.82 1.70 -1.76
N GLN A 171 5.44 0.58 -1.79
CA GLN A 171 6.83 0.42 -1.50
C GLN A 171 7.65 0.86 -2.70
N THR A 172 8.66 1.68 -2.48
CA THR A 172 9.61 2.03 -3.52
C THR A 172 10.48 0.83 -3.90
N GLY A 173 10.90 0.02 -2.93
CA GLY A 173 11.73 -1.17 -3.10
C GLY A 173 13.02 -0.87 -3.86
N ASP A 174 14.15 -1.15 -3.29
CA ASP A 174 15.44 -0.96 -3.93
C ASP A 174 16.44 -2.08 -3.59
N VAL A 175 17.67 -1.92 -4.05
CA VAL A 175 18.73 -2.92 -3.81
C VAL A 175 19.06 -3.06 -2.31
N ASP A 176 18.91 -1.98 -1.54
CA ASP A 176 19.31 -1.95 -0.12
C ASP A 176 18.34 -2.75 0.76
N SER A 177 17.06 -2.81 0.38
CA SER A 177 16.04 -3.56 1.12
C SER A 177 16.04 -5.07 0.85
N ILE A 178 16.54 -5.51 -0.31
CA ILE A 178 16.50 -6.94 -0.75
C ILE A 178 17.11 -7.87 0.30
N ALA A 179 18.30 -7.55 0.80
CA ALA A 179 19.00 -8.42 1.76
C ALA A 179 18.19 -8.64 3.05
N PHE A 180 17.44 -7.66 3.50
CA PHE A 180 16.58 -7.77 4.69
C PHE A 180 15.36 -8.64 4.42
N TYR A 181 14.71 -8.51 3.27
CA TYR A 181 13.57 -9.35 2.91
C TYR A 181 13.98 -10.80 2.61
N GLU A 182 15.15 -11.02 1.99
CA GLU A 182 15.70 -12.36 1.82
C GLU A 182 16.03 -12.99 3.19
N THR A 183 16.52 -12.20 4.16
CA THR A 183 16.74 -12.68 5.53
C THR A 183 15.43 -13.03 6.21
N ALA A 184 14.37 -12.24 6.03
CA ALA A 184 13.04 -12.59 6.51
C ALA A 184 12.57 -13.94 5.95
N LEU A 185 12.81 -14.23 4.66
CA LEU A 185 12.52 -15.55 4.05
C LEU A 185 13.44 -16.66 4.55
N ALA A 186 14.69 -16.36 4.89
CA ALA A 186 15.59 -17.36 5.49
C ALA A 186 15.09 -17.81 6.87
N VAL A 187 14.45 -16.89 7.62
CA VAL A 187 13.81 -17.17 8.92
C VAL A 187 12.43 -17.84 8.74
N SER A 188 11.64 -17.37 7.79
CA SER A 188 10.28 -17.83 7.52
C SER A 188 10.05 -17.94 6.00
N PRO A 189 10.37 -19.09 5.39
CA PRO A 189 10.39 -19.27 3.93
C PRO A 189 9.06 -19.00 3.22
N ASP A 190 7.95 -19.14 3.94
CA ASP A 190 6.60 -18.93 3.41
C ASP A 190 6.02 -17.56 3.76
N ASN A 191 6.83 -16.61 4.26
CA ASN A 191 6.34 -15.30 4.65
C ASN A 191 5.81 -14.51 3.45
N SER A 192 4.49 -14.36 3.38
CA SER A 192 3.80 -13.71 2.25
C SER A 192 4.21 -12.24 2.07
N ALA A 193 4.46 -11.51 3.17
CA ALA A 193 4.91 -10.12 3.10
C ALA A 193 6.31 -9.99 2.50
N ALA A 194 7.25 -10.85 2.90
CA ALA A 194 8.60 -10.83 2.35
C ALA A 194 8.60 -11.14 0.85
N HIS A 195 7.78 -12.09 0.40
CA HIS A 195 7.58 -12.36 -1.03
C HIS A 195 6.99 -11.15 -1.77
N HIS A 196 5.99 -10.48 -1.19
CA HIS A 196 5.40 -9.28 -1.77
C HIS A 196 6.43 -8.17 -1.97
N TYR A 197 7.21 -7.85 -0.94
CA TYR A 197 8.20 -6.78 -0.99
C TYR A 197 9.39 -7.08 -1.89
N LEU A 198 9.83 -8.34 -1.94
CA LEU A 198 10.85 -8.77 -2.92
C LEU A 198 10.34 -8.66 -4.36
N ALA A 199 9.06 -8.93 -4.62
CA ALA A 199 8.51 -8.74 -5.95
C ALA A 199 8.64 -7.28 -6.41
N HIS A 200 8.35 -6.30 -5.53
CA HIS A 200 8.57 -4.88 -5.80
C HIS A 200 10.05 -4.54 -5.99
N SER A 201 10.90 -4.94 -5.05
CA SER A 201 12.33 -4.60 -5.08
C SER A 201 13.01 -5.15 -6.33
N PHE A 202 12.74 -6.41 -6.69
CA PHE A 202 13.31 -7.01 -7.90
C PHE A 202 12.74 -6.39 -9.19
N GLU A 203 11.46 -6.02 -9.23
CA GLU A 203 10.90 -5.29 -10.39
C GLU A 203 11.60 -3.94 -10.59
N ASN A 204 11.79 -3.18 -9.50
CA ASN A 204 12.37 -1.85 -9.55
C ASN A 204 13.83 -1.84 -10.03
N ILE A 205 14.60 -2.88 -9.74
CA ILE A 205 15.97 -3.03 -10.22
C ILE A 205 16.09 -3.83 -11.54
N GLY A 206 14.95 -4.18 -12.17
CA GLY A 206 14.92 -4.87 -13.47
C GLY A 206 15.18 -6.39 -13.42
N ARG A 207 15.22 -7.01 -12.23
CA ARG A 207 15.34 -8.46 -12.08
C ARG A 207 13.98 -9.14 -12.22
N ASN A 208 13.44 -9.09 -13.44
CA ASN A 208 12.04 -9.44 -13.73
C ASN A 208 11.70 -10.92 -13.46
N GLN A 209 12.66 -11.85 -13.60
CA GLN A 209 12.43 -13.27 -13.31
C GLN A 209 12.26 -13.53 -11.82
N GLU A 210 13.07 -12.89 -10.99
CA GLU A 210 12.94 -12.94 -9.54
C GLU A 210 11.66 -12.27 -9.08
N ALA A 211 11.32 -11.11 -9.64
CA ALA A 211 10.04 -10.45 -9.37
C ALA A 211 8.85 -11.38 -9.68
N LEU A 212 8.89 -12.10 -10.82
CA LEU A 212 7.84 -13.06 -11.18
C LEU A 212 7.78 -14.21 -10.17
N LYS A 213 8.92 -14.81 -9.82
CA LYS A 213 8.98 -15.89 -8.83
C LYS A 213 8.33 -15.48 -7.50
N HIS A 214 8.69 -14.29 -6.99
CA HIS A 214 8.19 -13.82 -5.72
C HIS A 214 6.71 -13.39 -5.79
N SER A 215 6.27 -12.77 -6.88
CA SER A 215 4.84 -12.43 -7.07
C SER A 215 3.96 -13.68 -7.19
N GLU A 216 4.44 -14.77 -7.81
CA GLU A 216 3.73 -16.06 -7.87
C GLU A 216 3.62 -16.71 -6.49
N ALA A 217 4.70 -16.68 -5.68
CA ALA A 217 4.67 -17.18 -4.32
C ALA A 217 3.69 -16.36 -3.46
N TYR A 218 3.75 -15.03 -3.53
CA TYR A 218 2.82 -14.13 -2.82
C TYR A 218 1.37 -14.42 -3.19
N LEU A 219 1.05 -14.52 -4.48
CA LEU A 219 -0.31 -14.86 -4.95
C LEU A 219 -0.77 -16.22 -4.41
N GLY A 220 0.15 -17.20 -4.28
CA GLY A 220 -0.15 -18.50 -3.70
C GLY A 220 -0.74 -18.41 -2.29
N PHE A 221 -0.27 -17.47 -1.47
CA PHE A 221 -0.75 -17.23 -0.10
C PHE A 221 -1.92 -16.27 -0.03
N ALA A 222 -2.01 -15.29 -0.93
CA ALA A 222 -2.89 -14.13 -0.85
C ALA A 222 -3.86 -14.03 -2.05
N ARG A 223 -4.38 -15.15 -2.52
CA ARG A 223 -5.22 -15.22 -3.73
C ARG A 223 -6.56 -14.49 -3.64
N SER A 224 -7.01 -14.12 -2.45
CA SER A 224 -8.20 -13.28 -2.25
C SER A 224 -7.87 -11.78 -2.19
N ILE A 225 -6.61 -11.41 -2.34
CA ILE A 225 -6.13 -10.04 -2.31
C ILE A 225 -6.00 -9.50 -3.73
N PRO A 226 -6.68 -8.41 -4.11
CA PRO A 226 -6.55 -7.79 -5.44
C PRO A 226 -5.10 -7.46 -5.78
N HIS A 227 -4.37 -6.89 -4.80
CA HIS A 227 -2.98 -6.49 -4.98
C HIS A 227 -2.03 -7.67 -5.29
N ALA A 228 -2.32 -8.89 -4.83
CA ALA A 228 -1.50 -10.06 -5.16
C ALA A 228 -1.59 -10.43 -6.66
N HIS A 229 -2.78 -10.39 -7.22
CA HIS A 229 -2.98 -10.52 -8.67
C HIS A 229 -2.32 -9.39 -9.44
N HIS A 230 -2.47 -8.17 -8.96
CA HIS A 230 -1.86 -6.98 -9.54
C HIS A 230 -0.32 -7.10 -9.60
N MET A 231 0.32 -7.56 -8.54
CA MET A 231 1.78 -7.77 -8.49
C MET A 231 2.25 -8.84 -9.50
N ARG A 232 1.50 -9.93 -9.63
CA ARG A 232 1.79 -10.91 -10.68
C ARG A 232 1.58 -10.32 -12.08
N GLY A 233 0.55 -9.51 -12.28
CA GLY A 233 0.32 -8.75 -13.51
C GLY A 233 1.50 -7.84 -13.87
N HIS A 234 2.07 -7.14 -12.90
CA HIS A 234 3.28 -6.32 -13.06
C HIS A 234 4.46 -7.14 -13.60
N ALA A 235 4.79 -8.24 -12.92
CA ALA A 235 5.92 -9.09 -13.27
C ALA A 235 5.73 -9.75 -14.65
N LEU A 236 4.51 -10.22 -14.97
CA LEU A 236 4.16 -10.78 -16.30
C LEU A 236 4.32 -9.74 -17.42
N ARG A 237 3.84 -8.51 -17.19
CA ARG A 237 4.01 -7.41 -18.15
C ARG A 237 5.48 -7.11 -18.42
N ARG A 238 6.32 -7.05 -17.35
CA ARG A 238 7.76 -6.85 -17.49
C ARG A 238 8.46 -8.02 -18.19
N ALA A 239 7.93 -9.22 -18.07
CA ALA A 239 8.40 -10.41 -18.77
C ALA A 239 7.89 -10.49 -20.24
N GLY A 240 7.09 -9.53 -20.71
CA GLY A 240 6.52 -9.53 -22.06
C GLY A 240 5.29 -10.44 -22.24
N ARG A 241 4.77 -11.05 -21.17
CA ARG A 241 3.60 -11.94 -21.17
C ARG A 241 2.31 -11.11 -21.00
N ILE A 242 2.01 -10.30 -22.01
CA ILE A 242 1.02 -9.22 -21.90
C ILE A 242 -0.41 -9.75 -21.73
N GLU A 243 -0.80 -10.80 -22.43
CA GLU A 243 -2.15 -11.40 -22.32
C GLU A 243 -2.38 -11.95 -20.91
N GLU A 244 -1.38 -12.63 -20.34
CA GLU A 244 -1.47 -13.15 -18.98
C GLU A 244 -1.49 -12.02 -17.93
N ALA A 245 -0.75 -10.93 -18.18
CA ALA A 245 -0.82 -9.75 -17.33
C ALA A 245 -2.22 -9.12 -17.33
N ILE A 246 -2.89 -9.07 -18.52
CA ILE A 246 -4.28 -8.61 -18.62
C ILE A 246 -5.21 -9.48 -17.78
N GLU A 247 -5.05 -10.80 -17.79
CA GLU A 247 -5.87 -11.70 -16.98
C GLU A 247 -5.70 -11.40 -15.49
N GLU A 248 -4.47 -11.21 -15.03
CA GLU A 248 -4.21 -10.92 -13.61
C GLU A 248 -4.74 -9.54 -13.19
N PHE A 249 -4.53 -8.49 -13.99
CA PHE A 249 -5.12 -7.19 -13.68
C PHE A 249 -6.66 -7.20 -13.71
N ARG A 250 -7.27 -8.06 -14.55
CA ARG A 250 -8.73 -8.27 -14.54
C ARG A 250 -9.18 -8.99 -13.28
N ASN A 251 -8.47 -10.03 -12.84
CA ASN A 251 -8.76 -10.73 -11.59
C ASN A 251 -8.72 -9.75 -10.41
N ALA A 252 -7.71 -8.89 -10.34
CA ALA A 252 -7.64 -7.83 -9.34
C ALA A 252 -8.87 -6.91 -9.40
N ASN A 253 -9.24 -6.45 -10.59
CA ASN A 253 -10.40 -5.58 -10.81
C ASN A 253 -11.74 -6.25 -10.44
N GLU A 254 -11.88 -7.55 -10.69
CA GLU A 254 -13.08 -8.30 -10.33
C GLU A 254 -13.21 -8.47 -8.81
N LEU A 255 -12.10 -8.76 -8.12
CA LEU A 255 -12.06 -8.83 -6.67
C LEU A 255 -12.40 -7.48 -6.03
N GLU A 256 -11.83 -6.37 -6.53
CA GLU A 256 -12.16 -5.03 -6.08
C GLU A 256 -13.65 -4.73 -6.26
N ASN A 257 -14.20 -4.99 -7.44
CA ASN A 257 -15.61 -4.75 -7.72
C ASN A 257 -16.54 -5.60 -6.83
N ALA A 258 -16.16 -6.85 -6.55
CA ALA A 258 -16.91 -7.70 -5.64
C ALA A 258 -16.85 -7.15 -4.20
N TYR A 259 -15.67 -6.70 -3.76
CA TYR A 259 -15.46 -6.09 -2.46
C TYR A 259 -16.29 -4.81 -2.28
N TYR A 260 -16.25 -3.88 -3.22
CA TYR A 260 -17.01 -2.62 -3.11
C TYR A 260 -18.52 -2.86 -3.00
N ARG A 261 -19.04 -3.84 -3.76
CA ARG A 261 -20.46 -4.21 -3.67
C ARG A 261 -20.82 -4.88 -2.34
N ALA A 262 -19.98 -5.82 -1.90
CA ALA A 262 -20.26 -6.60 -0.69
C ALA A 262 -20.16 -5.76 0.59
N GLU A 263 -19.17 -4.85 0.63
CA GLU A 263 -18.88 -4.07 1.83
C GLU A 263 -19.48 -2.65 1.78
N HIS A 264 -20.16 -2.29 0.68
CA HIS A 264 -20.71 -0.95 0.47
C HIS A 264 -19.67 0.16 0.67
N ILE A 265 -18.48 -0.04 0.09
CA ILE A 265 -17.38 0.92 0.11
C ILE A 265 -17.27 1.57 -1.26
N ALA A 266 -17.21 2.89 -1.28
CA ALA A 266 -17.04 3.61 -2.54
C ALA A 266 -15.60 3.45 -3.07
N PRO A 267 -15.42 3.17 -4.38
CA PRO A 267 -14.11 2.97 -5.00
C PRO A 267 -13.12 4.13 -4.80
N GLN A 268 -13.64 5.32 -4.56
CA GLN A 268 -12.84 6.53 -4.32
C GLN A 268 -12.01 6.48 -3.02
N TYR A 269 -12.33 5.59 -2.10
CA TYR A 269 -11.55 5.40 -0.86
C TYR A 269 -10.43 4.39 -1.02
N ASP A 270 -10.40 3.65 -2.13
CA ASP A 270 -9.37 2.66 -2.43
C ASP A 270 -8.32 3.27 -3.39
N TRP A 271 -7.11 3.43 -2.88
CA TRP A 271 -5.98 3.95 -3.65
C TRP A 271 -5.61 3.05 -4.83
N HIS A 272 -5.80 1.74 -4.69
CA HIS A 272 -5.33 0.73 -5.61
C HIS A 272 -6.13 0.72 -6.93
N ARG A 273 -7.43 1.07 -6.88
CA ARG A 273 -8.34 1.03 -8.03
C ARG A 273 -7.80 1.75 -9.27
N ALA A 274 -7.46 3.03 -9.13
CA ALA A 274 -6.98 3.85 -10.25
C ALA A 274 -5.65 3.31 -10.80
N HIS A 275 -4.78 2.82 -9.92
CA HIS A 275 -3.49 2.25 -10.29
C HIS A 275 -3.64 0.97 -11.10
N ASN A 276 -4.47 0.03 -10.64
CA ASN A 276 -4.75 -1.22 -11.36
C ASN A 276 -5.36 -0.98 -12.75
N LEU A 277 -6.35 -0.09 -12.84
CA LEU A 277 -6.97 0.28 -14.12
C LEU A 277 -5.97 0.88 -15.11
N SER A 278 -5.04 1.70 -14.63
CA SER A 278 -4.01 2.32 -15.47
C SER A 278 -3.06 1.29 -16.08
N LEU A 279 -2.65 0.28 -15.30
CA LEU A 279 -1.78 -0.79 -15.80
C LEU A 279 -2.51 -1.76 -16.73
N LEU A 280 -3.75 -2.07 -16.41
CA LEU A 280 -4.61 -2.83 -17.34
C LEU A 280 -4.76 -2.09 -18.68
N ALA A 281 -4.98 -0.78 -18.64
CA ALA A 281 -5.05 0.06 -19.82
C ALA A 281 -3.74 0.06 -20.61
N LEU A 282 -2.60 0.14 -19.94
CA LEU A 282 -1.28 0.06 -20.57
C LEU A 282 -1.10 -1.28 -21.32
N CYS A 283 -1.49 -2.40 -20.71
CA CYS A 283 -1.43 -3.71 -21.38
C CYS A 283 -2.32 -3.75 -22.62
N HIS A 284 -3.53 -3.19 -22.56
CA HIS A 284 -4.41 -3.09 -23.73
C HIS A 284 -3.82 -2.17 -24.84
N GLN A 285 -3.12 -1.11 -24.47
CA GLN A 285 -2.41 -0.25 -25.43
C GLN A 285 -1.30 -1.04 -26.14
N LEU A 286 -0.51 -1.83 -25.41
CA LEU A 286 0.55 -2.66 -25.98
C LEU A 286 0.02 -3.67 -27.02
N LEU A 287 -1.22 -4.12 -26.86
CA LEU A 287 -1.91 -5.01 -27.83
C LEU A 287 -2.73 -4.25 -28.89
N GLY A 288 -2.62 -2.92 -28.96
CA GLY A 288 -3.39 -2.11 -29.92
C GLY A 288 -4.90 -2.03 -29.63
N GLN A 289 -5.35 -2.45 -28.46
CA GLN A 289 -6.76 -2.45 -28.06
C GLN A 289 -7.16 -1.07 -27.49
N VAL A 290 -7.03 -0.05 -28.31
CA VAL A 290 -7.10 1.38 -27.95
C VAL A 290 -8.42 1.77 -27.29
N LYS A 291 -9.57 1.27 -27.80
CA LYS A 291 -10.90 1.61 -27.22
C LYS A 291 -11.05 1.11 -25.79
N THR A 292 -10.55 -0.07 -25.51
CA THR A 292 -10.56 -0.63 -24.15
C THR A 292 -9.65 0.18 -23.22
N ALA A 293 -8.45 0.49 -23.69
CA ALA A 293 -7.50 1.31 -22.94
C ALA A 293 -8.08 2.71 -22.62
N GLU A 294 -8.73 3.35 -23.59
CA GLU A 294 -9.38 4.65 -23.38
C GLU A 294 -10.43 4.62 -22.28
N LYS A 295 -11.30 3.60 -22.30
CA LYS A 295 -12.35 3.46 -21.28
C LYS A 295 -11.75 3.34 -19.88
N LEU A 296 -10.71 2.50 -19.74
CA LEU A 296 -10.04 2.25 -18.45
C LEU A 296 -9.30 3.49 -17.94
N LEU A 297 -8.57 4.19 -18.80
CA LEU A 297 -7.86 5.43 -18.42
C LEU A 297 -8.82 6.56 -18.05
N ARG A 298 -9.93 6.69 -18.76
CA ARG A 298 -10.97 7.67 -18.43
C ARG A 298 -11.57 7.39 -17.05
N GLU A 299 -11.85 6.12 -16.73
CA GLU A 299 -12.31 5.71 -15.40
C GLU A 299 -11.25 6.02 -14.34
N ALA A 300 -10.00 5.60 -14.54
CA ALA A 300 -8.90 5.86 -13.61
C ALA A 300 -8.70 7.37 -13.35
N PHE A 301 -8.75 8.19 -14.38
CA PHE A 301 -8.60 9.64 -14.26
C PHE A 301 -9.74 10.32 -13.51
N SER A 302 -10.95 9.74 -13.55
CA SER A 302 -12.13 10.27 -12.84
C SER A 302 -12.14 9.96 -11.34
N LEU A 303 -11.32 9.00 -10.89
CA LEU A 303 -11.21 8.64 -9.47
C LEU A 303 -10.39 9.69 -8.71
N ALA A 304 -10.71 9.86 -7.42
CA ALA A 304 -9.91 10.67 -6.54
C ALA A 304 -8.50 10.08 -6.37
N ALA A 305 -7.51 10.94 -6.33
CA ALA A 305 -6.14 10.56 -6.00
C ALA A 305 -5.83 10.98 -4.57
N HIS A 306 -5.17 10.09 -3.81
CA HIS A 306 -4.93 10.26 -2.38
C HIS A 306 -3.45 10.33 -2.02
N SER A 307 -2.56 10.23 -3.00
CA SER A 307 -1.12 10.30 -2.81
C SER A 307 -0.45 11.06 -3.93
N GLU A 308 0.77 11.53 -3.68
CA GLU A 308 1.59 12.20 -4.70
C GLU A 308 1.79 11.32 -5.95
N VAL A 309 1.98 10.01 -5.78
CA VAL A 309 2.15 9.06 -6.89
C VAL A 309 0.84 8.89 -7.66
N SER A 310 -0.29 8.75 -6.97
CA SER A 310 -1.60 8.65 -7.62
C SER A 310 -1.93 9.92 -8.41
N GLU A 311 -1.66 11.10 -7.85
CA GLU A 311 -1.82 12.38 -8.53
C GLU A 311 -0.90 12.48 -9.75
N PHE A 312 0.37 12.09 -9.63
CA PHE A 312 1.31 12.09 -10.74
C PHE A 312 0.91 11.12 -11.86
N ASN A 313 0.39 9.95 -11.51
CA ASN A 313 -0.04 8.93 -12.47
C ASN A 313 -1.24 9.37 -13.32
N ARG A 314 -2.00 10.37 -12.89
CA ARG A 314 -3.08 10.96 -13.70
C ARG A 314 -2.59 11.50 -15.05
N LYS A 315 -1.30 11.79 -15.21
CA LYS A 315 -0.68 12.20 -16.47
C LYS A 315 -0.90 11.21 -17.62
N GLN A 316 -1.13 9.93 -17.31
CA GLN A 316 -1.33 8.89 -18.33
C GLN A 316 -2.55 9.17 -19.23
N TRP A 317 -3.58 9.84 -18.72
CA TRP A 317 -4.74 10.21 -19.51
C TRP A 317 -4.45 11.30 -20.54
N PRO A 318 -3.93 12.49 -20.21
CA PRO A 318 -3.55 13.47 -21.21
C PRO A 318 -2.42 12.98 -22.15
N GLU A 319 -1.48 12.14 -21.69
CA GLU A 319 -0.48 11.49 -22.56
C GLU A 319 -1.16 10.62 -23.62
N PHE A 320 -2.10 9.76 -23.19
CA PHE A 320 -2.87 8.91 -24.09
C PHE A 320 -3.63 9.71 -25.15
N LEU A 321 -4.24 10.83 -24.79
CA LEU A 321 -4.97 11.71 -25.71
C LEU A 321 -4.03 12.38 -26.72
N LEU A 322 -2.90 12.92 -26.22
CA LEU A 322 -1.90 13.59 -27.06
C LEU A 322 -1.32 12.65 -28.11
N GLU A 323 -0.95 11.42 -27.72
CA GLU A 323 -0.43 10.41 -28.65
C GLU A 323 -1.40 10.04 -29.79
N ARG A 324 -2.68 10.35 -29.62
CA ARG A 324 -3.75 10.06 -30.59
C ARG A 324 -4.25 11.29 -31.33
N GLY A 325 -3.51 12.39 -31.24
CA GLY A 325 -3.83 13.64 -31.91
C GLY A 325 -5.06 14.36 -31.38
N ARG A 326 -5.57 13.94 -30.19
CA ARG A 326 -6.70 14.61 -29.51
C ARG A 326 -6.17 15.77 -28.66
N THR A 327 -5.56 16.73 -29.34
CA THR A 327 -4.74 17.78 -28.73
C THR A 327 -5.53 18.69 -27.79
N GLN A 328 -6.75 19.12 -28.18
CA GLN A 328 -7.56 19.95 -27.30
C GLN A 328 -7.96 19.23 -26.01
N GLU A 329 -8.41 17.99 -26.11
CA GLU A 329 -8.79 17.19 -24.94
C GLU A 329 -7.57 16.88 -24.04
N ALA A 330 -6.40 16.64 -24.66
CA ALA A 330 -5.15 16.46 -23.92
C ALA A 330 -4.75 17.73 -23.16
N PHE A 331 -4.93 18.88 -23.76
CA PHE A 331 -4.67 20.17 -23.13
C PHE A 331 -5.58 20.40 -21.93
N ASP A 332 -6.88 20.19 -22.10
CA ASP A 332 -7.88 20.37 -21.03
C ASP A 332 -7.60 19.43 -19.85
N ALA A 333 -7.30 18.15 -20.15
CA ALA A 333 -6.93 17.17 -19.11
C ALA A 333 -5.62 17.51 -18.39
N ALA A 334 -4.62 18.06 -19.12
CA ALA A 334 -3.38 18.52 -18.51
C ALA A 334 -3.61 19.75 -17.61
N GLN A 335 -4.52 20.65 -17.99
CA GLN A 335 -4.89 21.81 -17.15
C GLN A 335 -5.58 21.40 -15.85
N ASP A 336 -6.37 20.31 -15.84
CA ASP A 336 -6.94 19.79 -14.60
C ASP A 336 -5.87 19.39 -13.58
N MET A 337 -4.73 18.91 -14.03
CA MET A 337 -3.59 18.58 -13.16
C MET A 337 -2.94 19.81 -12.50
N PHE A 338 -3.17 21.02 -12.99
CA PHE A 338 -2.65 22.25 -12.35
C PHE A 338 -3.28 22.50 -10.96
N LYS A 339 -4.44 21.93 -10.71
CA LYS A 339 -5.16 22.04 -9.43
C LYS A 339 -4.71 21.01 -8.40
N SER A 340 -3.85 20.06 -8.80
CA SER A 340 -3.38 18.99 -7.90
C SER A 340 -2.63 19.54 -6.70
N PRO A 341 -2.81 18.98 -5.50
CA PRO A 341 -1.97 19.29 -4.34
C PRO A 341 -0.52 18.87 -4.55
N SER A 342 -0.25 17.85 -5.37
CA SER A 342 1.08 17.35 -5.68
C SER A 342 1.84 18.29 -6.61
N SER A 343 3.03 18.71 -6.19
CA SER A 343 3.94 19.52 -7.02
C SER A 343 4.42 18.76 -8.26
N MET A 344 4.63 17.45 -8.14
CA MET A 344 5.03 16.58 -9.27
C MET A 344 3.93 16.48 -10.31
N ALA A 345 2.68 16.34 -9.87
CA ALA A 345 1.53 16.27 -10.77
C ALA A 345 1.32 17.61 -11.51
N ARG A 346 1.41 18.75 -10.78
CA ARG A 346 1.35 20.07 -11.42
C ARG A 346 2.46 20.25 -12.47
N PHE A 347 3.69 19.86 -12.13
CA PHE A 347 4.82 19.92 -13.07
C PHE A 347 4.58 19.06 -14.33
N ALA A 348 4.10 17.83 -14.16
CA ALA A 348 3.73 16.96 -15.28
C ALA A 348 2.62 17.58 -16.15
N GLY A 349 1.60 18.16 -15.52
CA GLY A 349 0.52 18.89 -16.20
C GLY A 349 1.04 20.05 -17.06
N HIS A 350 1.95 20.87 -16.53
CA HIS A 350 2.56 21.98 -17.28
C HIS A 350 3.38 21.49 -18.49
N ILE A 351 4.17 20.42 -18.33
CA ILE A 351 4.94 19.83 -19.41
C ILE A 351 3.97 19.32 -20.51
N LEU A 352 2.92 18.60 -20.14
CA LEU A 352 1.96 18.06 -21.09
C LEU A 352 1.16 19.14 -21.81
N ALA A 353 0.73 20.17 -21.11
CA ALA A 353 0.10 21.33 -21.73
C ALA A 353 1.03 22.03 -22.72
N GLY A 354 2.29 22.22 -22.38
CA GLY A 354 3.31 22.79 -23.26
C GLY A 354 3.53 21.92 -24.52
N ARG A 355 3.68 20.61 -24.36
CA ARG A 355 3.79 19.66 -25.48
C ARG A 355 2.59 19.72 -26.39
N THR A 356 1.39 19.81 -25.82
CA THR A 356 0.14 19.88 -26.57
C THR A 356 0.05 21.16 -27.39
N LEU A 357 0.43 22.31 -26.80
CA LEU A 357 0.46 23.59 -27.53
C LEU A 357 1.46 23.58 -28.70
N LEU A 358 2.60 22.90 -28.56
CA LEU A 358 3.55 22.75 -29.65
C LEU A 358 3.02 21.87 -30.81
N THR A 359 2.07 20.98 -30.54
CA THR A 359 1.44 20.14 -31.58
C THR A 359 0.21 20.80 -32.22
N MET A 360 -0.34 21.84 -31.61
CA MET A 360 -1.47 22.63 -32.12
C MET A 360 -1.03 23.72 -33.12
N ASN A 361 0.25 24.12 -33.09
CA ASN A 361 0.85 25.11 -34.01
C ASN A 361 1.56 24.41 -35.16
#